data_46ec8fb5d766a22eaeaa5558aef693ff
#
_entry.id   46ec8fb5d766a22eaeaa5558aef693ff
#
_cell.length_a   1.000
_cell.length_b   1.000
_cell.length_c   1.000
_cell.angle_alpha   90.00
_cell.angle_beta   90.00
_cell.angle_gamma   90.00
#
_symmetry.space_group_name_H-M   'P 1'
#
loop_
_entity.id
_entity.type
_entity.pdbx_description
1 polymer ?
#
loop_
_entity_poly.entity_id
_entity_poly.type
_entity_poly.pdbx_seq_one_letter_code
_entity_poly.pdbx_strand_id
1 'polypeptide(L)'
;ESPRGIEHAQEIAAHEITTALAVGPFDLSTRLGICGERDHPKQEAALRTIREAAEQAGKPPWMIGNGEQRAREGYKFLCIAEPTYLLESTLKSMAEQVREAATGETE
;
A
#
# COMPACT_ATOMS: atom_id res chain seq x y z
N GLU A 1 5.73 -8.07 7.04
CA GLU A 1 4.60 -8.65 6.30
C GLU A 1 4.11 -9.99 6.89
N SER A 2 4.27 -10.18 8.17
CA SER A 2 3.80 -11.36 8.89
C SER A 2 3.21 -10.99 10.24
N PRO A 3 2.32 -11.81 10.83
CA PRO A 3 1.81 -11.58 12.19
C PRO A 3 2.93 -11.39 13.22
N ARG A 4 3.99 -12.19 13.12
CA ARG A 4 5.15 -12.07 14.00
C ARG A 4 5.92 -10.75 13.80
N GLY A 5 6.03 -10.30 12.56
CA GLY A 5 6.65 -9.00 12.27
C GLY A 5 5.83 -7.83 12.85
N ILE A 6 4.52 -7.94 12.85
CA ILE A 6 3.63 -6.94 13.45
C ILE A 6 3.80 -6.91 14.97
N GLU A 7 3.86 -8.07 15.63
CA GLU A 7 4.10 -8.16 17.07
C GLU A 7 5.43 -7.50 17.50
N HIS A 8 6.46 -7.58 16.65
CA HIS A 8 7.78 -7.01 16.89
C HIS A 8 8.03 -5.67 16.17
N ALA A 9 6.98 -5.02 15.66
CA ALA A 9 7.13 -3.79 14.87
C ALA A 9 7.87 -2.68 15.62
N GLN A 10 7.63 -2.52 16.92
CA GLN A 10 8.32 -1.51 17.74
C GLN A 10 9.81 -1.81 17.89
N GLU A 11 10.18 -3.05 18.13
CA GLU A 11 11.59 -3.48 18.23
C GLU A 11 12.33 -3.29 16.90
N ILE A 12 11.68 -3.66 15.79
CA ILE A 12 12.22 -3.49 14.44
C ILE A 12 12.40 -2.01 14.12
N ALA A 13 11.41 -1.18 14.42
CA ALA A 13 11.47 0.26 14.19
C ALA A 13 12.57 0.94 15.03
N ALA A 14 12.73 0.54 16.27
CA ALA A 14 13.71 1.11 17.20
C ALA A 14 15.15 0.66 16.90
N HIS A 15 15.36 -0.37 16.09
CA HIS A 15 16.69 -0.88 15.80
C HIS A 15 17.53 0.16 15.06
N GLU A 16 18.80 0.30 15.45
CA GLU A 16 19.70 1.35 14.95
C GLU A 16 19.92 1.32 13.42
N ILE A 17 19.88 0.13 12.80
CA ILE A 17 20.05 -0.01 11.35
C ILE A 17 18.76 0.25 10.55
N THR A 18 17.60 0.33 11.21
CA THR A 18 16.34 0.58 10.54
C THR A 18 16.24 2.04 10.13
N THR A 19 16.14 2.31 8.84
CA THR A 19 15.98 3.65 8.27
C THR A 19 14.52 4.03 8.08
N ALA A 20 13.70 3.06 7.67
CA ALA A 20 12.26 3.22 7.43
C ALA A 20 11.55 1.89 7.70
N LEU A 21 10.27 1.94 8.01
CA LEU A 21 9.42 0.76 8.11
C LEU A 21 8.56 0.66 6.86
N ALA A 22 8.74 -0.40 6.09
CA ALA A 22 8.00 -0.66 4.87
C ALA A 22 7.02 -1.81 5.05
N VAL A 23 5.89 -1.72 4.36
CA VAL A 23 4.91 -2.80 4.31
C VAL A 23 4.43 -3.02 2.88
N GLY A 24 4.34 -4.29 2.46
CA GLY A 24 3.64 -4.72 1.25
C GLY A 24 2.20 -5.10 1.61
N PRO A 25 1.20 -4.25 1.33
CA PRO A 25 -0.17 -4.49 1.81
C PRO A 25 -0.79 -5.79 1.28
N PHE A 26 -0.48 -6.16 0.03
CA PHE A 26 -0.99 -7.40 -0.55
C PHE A 26 -0.40 -8.63 0.14
N ASP A 27 0.93 -8.67 0.30
CA ASP A 27 1.62 -9.78 0.98
C ASP A 27 1.17 -9.90 2.43
N LEU A 28 0.98 -8.77 3.11
CA LEU A 28 0.44 -8.73 4.46
C LEU A 28 -0.96 -9.33 4.52
N SER A 29 -1.85 -8.97 3.60
CA SER A 29 -3.21 -9.50 3.55
C SER A 29 -3.24 -11.01 3.39
N THR A 30 -2.33 -11.55 2.57
CA THR A 30 -2.17 -12.99 2.38
C THR A 30 -1.74 -13.68 3.69
N ARG A 31 -0.80 -13.10 4.40
CA ARG A 31 -0.31 -13.63 5.69
C ARG A 31 -1.35 -13.53 6.82
N LEU A 32 -2.26 -12.58 6.72
CA LEU A 32 -3.38 -12.43 7.66
C LEU A 32 -4.58 -13.33 7.32
N GLY A 33 -4.53 -14.09 6.22
CA GLY A 33 -5.61 -14.96 5.78
C GLY A 33 -6.79 -14.25 5.12
N ILE A 34 -6.59 -13.02 4.66
CA ILE A 34 -7.60 -12.15 4.05
C ILE A 34 -7.15 -11.66 2.67
N CYS A 35 -6.54 -12.53 1.89
CA CYS A 35 -5.88 -12.21 0.62
C CYS A 35 -6.69 -11.27 -0.28
N GLY A 36 -6.15 -10.09 -0.53
CA GLY A 36 -6.72 -9.10 -1.43
C GLY A 36 -7.87 -8.26 -0.84
N GLU A 37 -8.32 -8.51 0.37
CA GLU A 37 -9.36 -7.73 1.04
C GLU A 37 -8.76 -6.44 1.64
N ARG A 38 -8.72 -5.38 0.82
CA ARG A 38 -8.00 -4.13 1.15
C ARG A 38 -8.54 -3.41 2.38
N ASP A 39 -9.86 -3.42 2.55
CA ASP A 39 -10.55 -2.66 3.61
C ASP A 39 -10.91 -3.55 4.82
N HIS A 40 -10.29 -4.72 4.92
CA HIS A 40 -10.57 -5.62 6.04
C HIS A 40 -10.03 -5.05 7.36
N PRO A 41 -10.79 -5.08 8.47
CA PRO A 41 -10.37 -4.51 9.77
C PRO A 41 -9.04 -5.04 10.29
N LYS A 42 -8.72 -6.31 10.04
CA LYS A 42 -7.40 -6.89 10.39
C LYS A 42 -6.25 -6.22 9.64
N GLN A 43 -6.46 -5.92 8.36
CA GLN A 43 -5.48 -5.22 7.52
C GLN A 43 -5.24 -3.81 8.04
N GLU A 44 -6.30 -3.06 8.29
CA GLU A 44 -6.19 -1.70 8.81
C GLU A 44 -5.51 -1.64 10.18
N ALA A 45 -5.86 -2.57 11.09
CA ALA A 45 -5.23 -2.67 12.39
C ALA A 45 -3.73 -2.95 12.30
N ALA A 46 -3.32 -3.88 11.43
CA ALA A 46 -1.93 -4.21 11.19
C ALA A 46 -1.15 -3.03 10.59
N LEU A 47 -1.69 -2.37 9.58
CA LEU A 47 -1.08 -1.18 8.97
C LEU A 47 -0.91 -0.04 9.97
N ARG A 48 -1.90 0.18 10.82
CA ARG A 48 -1.84 1.17 11.90
C ARG A 48 -0.72 0.85 12.89
N THR A 49 -0.63 -0.39 13.35
CA THR A 49 0.42 -0.84 14.28
C THR A 49 1.82 -0.60 13.71
N ILE A 50 2.04 -0.92 12.44
CA ILE A 50 3.32 -0.70 11.76
C ILE A 50 3.64 0.79 11.64
N ARG A 51 2.67 1.60 11.24
CA ARG A 51 2.84 3.06 11.13
C ARG A 51 3.17 3.70 12.47
N GLU A 52 2.40 3.39 13.51
CA GLU A 52 2.62 3.93 14.85
C GLU A 52 3.99 3.53 15.41
N ALA A 53 4.42 2.30 15.17
CA ALA A 53 5.76 1.85 15.57
C ALA A 53 6.87 2.67 14.89
N ALA A 54 6.74 2.96 13.60
CA ALA A 54 7.68 3.80 12.86
C ALA A 54 7.69 5.24 13.41
N GLU A 55 6.53 5.83 13.60
CA GLU A 55 6.38 7.19 14.12
C GLU A 55 6.98 7.34 15.53
N GLN A 56 6.72 6.39 16.42
CA GLN A 56 7.28 6.37 17.78
C GLN A 56 8.81 6.27 17.78
N ALA A 57 9.39 5.57 16.81
CA ALA A 57 10.84 5.48 16.64
C ALA A 57 11.45 6.66 15.87
N GLY A 58 10.65 7.64 15.44
CA GLY A 58 11.09 8.76 14.64
C GLY A 58 11.51 8.39 13.22
N LYS A 59 10.97 7.29 12.68
CA LYS A 59 11.32 6.77 11.35
C LYS A 59 10.13 6.85 10.40
N PRO A 60 10.35 7.09 9.10
CA PRO A 60 9.26 7.21 8.15
C PRO A 60 8.61 5.85 7.88
N PRO A 61 7.29 5.73 8.02
CA PRO A 61 6.56 4.60 7.49
C PRO A 61 6.47 4.72 5.95
N TRP A 62 6.86 3.65 5.26
CA TRP A 62 6.77 3.56 3.81
C TRP A 62 5.51 2.79 3.40
N MET A 63 4.82 3.27 2.38
CA MET A 63 3.62 2.65 1.84
C MET A 63 3.56 2.76 0.32
N ILE A 64 2.96 1.76 -0.31
CA ILE A 64 2.60 1.77 -1.73
C ILE A 64 1.09 1.89 -1.89
N GLY A 65 0.64 2.57 -2.92
CA GLY A 65 -0.77 2.66 -3.30
C GLY A 65 -1.19 4.03 -3.80
N ASN A 66 -2.46 4.37 -3.60
CA ASN A 66 -2.97 5.69 -3.96
C ASN A 66 -2.28 6.77 -3.10
N GLY A 67 -1.39 7.54 -3.73
CA GLY A 67 -0.54 8.51 -3.05
C GLY A 67 -1.33 9.57 -2.29
N GLU A 68 -2.42 10.05 -2.85
CA GLU A 68 -3.27 11.07 -2.21
C GLU A 68 -3.92 10.52 -0.93
N GLN A 69 -4.51 9.34 -1.00
CA GLN A 69 -5.10 8.68 0.17
C GLN A 69 -4.05 8.42 1.24
N ARG A 70 -2.91 7.85 0.87
CA ARG A 70 -1.83 7.51 1.81
C ARG A 70 -1.21 8.75 2.45
N ALA A 71 -1.08 9.84 1.70
CA ALA A 71 -0.63 11.11 2.26
C ALA A 71 -1.61 11.67 3.31
N ARG A 72 -2.92 11.57 3.05
CA ARG A 72 -3.96 11.94 4.03
C ARG A 72 -3.92 11.08 5.30
N GLU A 73 -3.54 9.81 5.17
CA GLU A 73 -3.35 8.89 6.30
C GLU A 73 -2.07 9.17 7.09
N GLY A 74 -1.22 10.10 6.64
CA GLY A 74 -0.01 10.51 7.34
C GLY A 74 1.28 9.85 6.84
N TYR A 75 1.24 9.05 5.78
CA TYR A 75 2.46 8.51 5.18
C TYR A 75 3.25 9.59 4.46
N LYS A 76 4.55 9.65 4.73
CA LYS A 76 5.46 10.65 4.15
C LYS A 76 6.49 10.06 3.19
N PHE A 77 6.61 8.75 3.17
CA PHE A 77 7.50 8.02 2.26
C PHE A 77 6.66 7.06 1.42
N LEU A 78 6.42 7.43 0.16
CA LEU A 78 5.40 6.81 -0.68
C LEU A 78 5.99 6.25 -1.97
N CYS A 79 5.56 5.04 -2.34
CA CYS A 79 5.62 4.54 -3.69
C CYS A 79 4.25 4.79 -4.35
N ILE A 80 4.17 5.78 -5.23
CA ILE A 80 2.89 6.22 -5.81
C ILE A 80 2.44 5.41 -7.01
N ALA A 81 3.34 4.68 -7.65
CA ALA A 81 3.01 3.83 -8.78
C ALA A 81 4.07 2.74 -9.00
N GLU A 82 3.61 1.62 -9.54
CA GLU A 82 4.46 0.60 -10.15
C GLU A 82 4.38 0.79 -11.68
N PRO A 83 5.52 0.96 -12.39
CA PRO A 83 5.52 1.37 -13.79
C PRO A 83 4.77 0.43 -14.73
N THR A 84 4.92 -0.89 -14.55
CA THR A 84 4.27 -1.90 -15.40
C THR A 84 2.75 -1.85 -15.24
N TYR A 85 2.28 -1.78 -14.01
CA TYR A 85 0.84 -1.67 -13.72
C TYR A 85 0.26 -0.36 -14.26
N LEU A 86 0.97 0.75 -14.07
CA LEU A 86 0.56 2.05 -14.57
C LEU A 86 0.45 2.05 -16.10
N LEU A 87 1.44 1.50 -16.79
CA LEU A 87 1.45 1.39 -18.25
C LEU A 87 0.30 0.51 -18.74
N GLU A 88 0.13 -0.66 -18.15
CA GLU A 88 -0.94 -1.61 -18.52
C GLU A 88 -2.32 -1.00 -18.32
N SER A 89 -2.61 -0.42 -17.16
CA SER A 89 -3.90 0.20 -16.86
C SER A 89 -4.21 1.38 -17.77
N THR A 90 -3.21 2.20 -18.07
CA THR A 90 -3.35 3.34 -18.98
C THR A 90 -3.65 2.88 -20.39
N LEU A 91 -2.92 1.89 -20.90
CA LEU A 91 -3.15 1.35 -22.26
C LEU A 91 -4.52 0.67 -22.38
N LYS A 92 -4.96 -0.06 -21.37
CA LYS A 92 -6.31 -0.63 -21.33
C LYS A 92 -7.38 0.45 -21.41
N SER A 93 -7.28 1.49 -20.60
CA SER A 93 -8.23 2.61 -20.61
C SER A 93 -8.26 3.32 -21.97
N MET A 94 -7.11 3.58 -22.59
CA MET A 94 -7.04 4.17 -23.92
C MET A 94 -7.67 3.27 -24.98
N ALA A 95 -7.45 1.96 -24.93
CA ALA A 95 -8.05 1.01 -25.87
C ALA A 95 -9.58 0.92 -25.73
N GLU A 96 -10.09 0.98 -24.50
CA GLU A 96 -11.52 1.03 -24.21
C GLU A 96 -12.16 2.29 -24.80
N GLN A 97 -11.56 3.46 -24.58
CA GLN A 97 -12.04 4.72 -25.15
C GLN A 97 -12.09 4.69 -26.69
N VAL A 98 -11.10 4.09 -27.32
CA VAL A 98 -11.09 3.94 -28.79
C VAL A 98 -12.22 3.00 -29.26
N ARG A 99 -12.46 1.89 -28.57
CA ARG A 99 -13.54 0.97 -28.91
C ARG A 99 -14.92 1.63 -28.76
N GLU A 100 -15.14 2.31 -27.64
CA GLU A 100 -16.37 3.05 -27.38
C GLU A 100 -16.63 4.10 -28.48
N ALA A 101 -15.63 4.87 -28.86
CA ALA A 101 -15.73 5.85 -29.92
C ALA A 101 -16.02 5.22 -31.28
N ALA A 102 -15.45 4.03 -31.57
CA ALA A 102 -15.65 3.33 -32.83
C ALA A 102 -17.05 2.67 -32.93
N THR A 103 -17.63 2.21 -31.82
CA THR A 103 -18.96 1.57 -31.78
C THR A 103 -20.10 2.58 -31.64
N GLY A 104 -19.81 3.81 -31.28
CA GLY A 104 -20.85 4.83 -31.01
C GLY A 104 -21.61 4.57 -29.69
N GLU A 105 -21.18 3.64 -28.87
CA GLU A 105 -21.66 3.40 -27.54
C GLU A 105 -20.98 4.35 -26.57
N THR A 106 -21.55 5.54 -26.42
CA THR A 106 -21.22 6.44 -25.32
C THR A 106 -22.28 6.29 -24.26
N GLU A 107 -21.91 5.78 -23.10
CA GLU A 107 -22.73 5.96 -21.91
C GLU A 107 -22.67 7.41 -21.40
#